data_f4d5593da9d6b7f8479fe320ffde597b
#
_entry.id   f4d5593da9d6b7f8479fe320ffde597b
#
_cell.length_a   1.000
_cell.length_b   1.000
_cell.length_c   1.000
_cell.angle_alpha   90.00
_cell.angle_beta   90.00
_cell.angle_gamma   90.00
#
_symmetry.space_group_name_H-M   'P 1'
#
loop_
_entity.id
_entity.type
_entity.pdbx_description
1 polymer ?
#
loop_
_entity_poly.entity_id
_entity_poly.type
_entity_poly.pdbx_seq_one_letter_code
_entity_poly.pdbx_strand_id
1 'polypeptide(L)'
;MIHHERLRPPSQDYPADEWNVIEKGFHPEFLAQLETMLALGNGYLGMRGGPEEGGPNAENSTLINGLYETSPIVYPEDAYGFAKIGQTIVRVTDGKIVKLFVDDEPFWLPSANPLSYDRRLNLKCGTLDREILWETPAGKQVLITSRRLVSFVDRHVAAISYNVTLLNAGASLVISSEMAVNEPSANINADDPRQTRIFTGRVLHHQKSYAKDRRIVLCHATEKSRLTLTCATDHALETSCAHAYKVVHSEDFGQVAFSVEAQPGCPIHLSKFMVYHTSPTAGSEELCGRAEWTMDRVVDQGFQQLLSAQEQYMDDFWRQRCPGQGYQRRPHEAPHRRDPGGDPLQPFSHPAGCGACRRRRRAGERSHRPSL
;
A
#
# COMPACT_ATOMS: atom_id res chain seq x y z
N MET A 1 -33.21 -9.90 -18.51
CA MET A 1 -31.80 -9.78 -18.13
C MET A 1 -31.43 -8.30 -18.28
N ILE A 2 -31.22 -7.62 -17.17
CA ILE A 2 -30.75 -6.22 -17.21
C ILE A 2 -29.25 -6.31 -17.52
N HIS A 3 -28.86 -5.99 -18.74
CA HIS A 3 -27.47 -5.79 -19.10
C HIS A 3 -27.00 -4.50 -18.40
N HIS A 4 -26.40 -4.62 -17.22
CA HIS A 4 -25.62 -3.52 -16.68
C HIS A 4 -24.39 -3.35 -17.60
N GLU A 5 -24.40 -2.27 -18.35
CA GLU A 5 -23.23 -1.83 -19.11
C GLU A 5 -22.07 -1.66 -18.12
N ARG A 6 -21.02 -2.46 -18.26
CA ARG A 6 -19.87 -2.39 -17.36
C ARG A 6 -19.17 -1.05 -17.62
N LEU A 7 -19.18 -0.16 -16.64
CA LEU A 7 -18.36 1.04 -16.65
C LEU A 7 -16.91 0.64 -16.93
N ARG A 8 -16.31 1.25 -17.93
CA ARG A 8 -14.89 1.05 -18.28
C ARG A 8 -14.11 2.31 -17.93
N PRO A 9 -12.93 2.18 -17.30
CA PRO A 9 -12.05 3.32 -17.09
C PRO A 9 -11.68 3.99 -18.42
N PRO A 10 -11.60 5.33 -18.47
CA PRO A 10 -11.17 6.04 -19.69
C PRO A 10 -9.72 5.67 -20.02
N SER A 11 -9.49 5.14 -21.23
CA SER A 11 -8.19 4.61 -21.63
C SER A 11 -7.05 5.63 -21.62
N GLN A 12 -7.35 6.91 -21.77
CA GLN A 12 -6.38 8.00 -21.68
C GLN A 12 -5.76 8.15 -20.29
N ASP A 13 -6.52 7.83 -19.24
CA ASP A 13 -6.08 7.94 -17.85
C ASP A 13 -5.44 6.63 -17.33
N TYR A 14 -5.62 5.54 -18.08
CA TYR A 14 -5.05 4.23 -17.79
C TYR A 14 -4.25 3.69 -18.98
N PRO A 15 -3.17 4.38 -19.39
CA PRO A 15 -2.39 3.96 -20.55
C PRO A 15 -1.72 2.62 -20.28
N ALA A 16 -1.67 1.79 -21.34
CA ALA A 16 -0.95 0.52 -21.28
C ALA A 16 0.57 0.76 -21.21
N ASP A 17 1.23 0.11 -20.28
CA ASP A 17 2.68 0.11 -20.11
C ASP A 17 3.15 -1.31 -19.78
N GLU A 18 4.35 -1.69 -20.22
CA GLU A 18 4.88 -3.04 -20.03
C GLU A 18 5.15 -3.36 -18.55
N TRP A 19 5.58 -2.36 -17.80
CA TRP A 19 6.07 -2.53 -16.43
C TRP A 19 5.31 -1.75 -15.37
N ASN A 20 4.33 -0.96 -15.78
CA ASN A 20 3.58 -0.12 -14.87
C ASN A 20 2.08 -0.29 -15.06
N VAL A 21 1.36 -0.32 -13.94
CA VAL A 21 -0.08 -0.06 -13.92
C VAL A 21 -0.23 1.41 -13.58
N ILE A 22 -0.73 2.21 -14.54
CA ILE A 22 -0.73 3.68 -14.47
C ILE A 22 -2.15 4.21 -14.28
N GLU A 23 -2.30 5.21 -13.41
CA GLU A 23 -3.50 6.01 -13.20
C GLU A 23 -3.11 7.49 -13.32
N LYS A 24 -3.66 8.20 -14.33
CA LYS A 24 -3.39 9.63 -14.61
C LYS A 24 -4.52 10.57 -14.23
N GLY A 25 -5.61 10.05 -13.71
CA GLY A 25 -6.75 10.82 -13.24
C GLY A 25 -7.46 10.09 -12.12
N PHE A 26 -7.90 10.81 -11.10
CA PHE A 26 -8.63 10.21 -9.99
C PHE A 26 -10.11 10.05 -10.35
N HIS A 27 -10.61 8.82 -10.35
CA HIS A 27 -11.98 8.44 -10.65
C HIS A 27 -12.58 7.66 -9.49
N PRO A 28 -13.42 8.27 -8.64
CA PRO A 28 -14.01 7.61 -7.47
C PRO A 28 -14.78 6.34 -7.78
N GLU A 29 -15.40 6.26 -8.96
CA GLU A 29 -16.18 5.10 -9.42
C GLU A 29 -15.34 3.85 -9.68
N PHE A 30 -14.02 3.99 -9.90
CA PHE A 30 -13.10 2.87 -10.09
C PHE A 30 -12.22 2.59 -8.87
N LEU A 31 -12.46 3.26 -7.76
CA LEU A 31 -11.63 3.20 -6.55
C LEU A 31 -11.42 1.76 -6.06
N ALA A 32 -12.49 0.95 -5.98
CA ALA A 32 -12.40 -0.43 -5.51
C ALA A 32 -11.51 -1.33 -6.39
N GLN A 33 -11.54 -1.10 -7.71
CA GLN A 33 -10.71 -1.81 -8.67
C GLN A 33 -9.25 -1.37 -8.54
N LEU A 34 -9.02 -0.06 -8.43
CA LEU A 34 -7.68 0.53 -8.32
C LEU A 34 -6.99 0.16 -7.01
N GLU A 35 -7.71 0.15 -5.90
CA GLU A 35 -7.17 -0.35 -4.64
C GLU A 35 -6.68 -1.81 -4.75
N THR A 36 -7.33 -2.62 -5.58
CA THR A 36 -6.93 -4.00 -5.83
C THR A 36 -5.76 -4.08 -6.80
N MET A 37 -5.83 -3.36 -7.93
CA MET A 37 -4.82 -3.43 -9.00
C MET A 37 -3.48 -2.82 -8.57
N LEU A 38 -3.50 -1.79 -7.72
CA LEU A 38 -2.33 -1.10 -7.20
C LEU A 38 -1.88 -1.64 -5.83
N ALA A 39 -2.34 -2.84 -5.45
CA ALA A 39 -1.95 -3.46 -4.19
C ALA A 39 -0.48 -3.92 -4.21
N LEU A 40 0.18 -3.79 -3.05
CA LEU A 40 1.52 -4.30 -2.79
C LEU A 40 1.46 -5.47 -1.81
N GLY A 41 2.33 -6.47 -1.98
CA GLY A 41 2.40 -7.58 -1.05
C GLY A 41 3.61 -8.47 -1.29
N ASN A 42 4.11 -9.09 -0.22
CA ASN A 42 5.28 -9.97 -0.23
C ASN A 42 4.97 -11.42 0.20
N GLY A 43 3.68 -11.80 0.20
CA GLY A 43 3.24 -13.12 0.64
C GLY A 43 2.96 -13.23 2.15
N TYR A 44 3.49 -12.34 2.98
CA TYR A 44 3.18 -12.21 4.41
C TYR A 44 2.31 -10.97 4.67
N LEU A 45 2.78 -9.81 4.28
CA LEU A 45 2.10 -8.52 4.42
C LEU A 45 1.54 -8.10 3.07
N GLY A 46 0.28 -7.67 3.05
CA GLY A 46 -0.40 -7.12 1.88
C GLY A 46 -1.06 -5.79 2.22
N MET A 47 -0.88 -4.81 1.35
CA MET A 47 -1.47 -3.48 1.46
C MET A 47 -2.23 -3.14 0.18
N ARG A 48 -3.52 -2.84 0.29
CA ARG A 48 -4.30 -2.36 -0.85
C ARG A 48 -3.83 -0.97 -1.27
N GLY A 49 -3.98 -0.69 -2.55
CA GLY A 49 -3.48 0.52 -3.18
C GLY A 49 -4.36 1.75 -2.99
N GLY A 50 -4.97 1.96 -1.83
CA GLY A 50 -5.69 3.19 -1.53
C GLY A 50 -4.76 4.40 -1.40
N PRO A 51 -5.32 5.63 -1.48
CA PRO A 51 -4.55 6.86 -1.29
C PRO A 51 -4.02 6.98 0.14
N GLU A 52 -2.90 7.70 0.29
CA GLU A 52 -2.24 7.89 1.58
C GLU A 52 -3.08 8.71 2.56
N GLU A 53 -3.95 9.58 2.11
CA GLU A 53 -4.83 10.42 2.93
C GLU A 53 -5.82 9.62 3.81
N GLY A 54 -5.84 8.28 3.65
CA GLY A 54 -6.73 7.40 4.39
C GLY A 54 -8.15 7.33 3.86
N GLY A 55 -8.45 8.06 2.79
CA GLY A 55 -9.73 8.10 2.09
C GLY A 55 -9.66 8.99 0.85
N PRO A 56 -10.69 8.94 -0.01
CA PRO A 56 -11.78 7.98 0.03
C PRO A 56 -11.29 6.55 -0.16
N ASN A 57 -11.99 5.60 0.40
CA ASN A 57 -11.65 4.19 0.22
C ASN A 57 -12.89 3.31 0.01
N ALA A 58 -12.73 2.21 -0.71
CA ALA A 58 -13.73 1.16 -0.84
C ALA A 58 -13.43 0.03 0.16
N GLU A 59 -12.18 -0.43 0.18
CA GLU A 59 -11.69 -1.48 1.06
C GLU A 59 -10.20 -1.33 1.36
N ASN A 60 -9.71 -0.12 1.60
CA ASN A 60 -8.28 0.18 1.78
C ASN A 60 -7.67 -0.53 2.99
N SER A 61 -7.56 -1.85 2.91
CA SER A 61 -7.13 -2.72 4.01
C SER A 61 -5.63 -3.03 3.95
N THR A 62 -5.07 -3.25 5.12
CA THR A 62 -3.80 -3.95 5.34
C THR A 62 -4.13 -5.35 5.87
N LEU A 63 -3.48 -6.36 5.32
CA LEU A 63 -3.74 -7.77 5.59
C LEU A 63 -2.44 -8.49 5.93
N ILE A 64 -2.51 -9.49 6.81
CA ILE A 64 -1.38 -10.35 7.12
C ILE A 64 -1.80 -11.80 6.87
N ASN A 65 -1.01 -12.51 6.08
CA ASN A 65 -1.23 -13.93 5.81
C ASN A 65 -1.08 -14.73 7.12
N GLY A 66 -2.11 -15.56 7.40
CA GLY A 66 -2.17 -16.34 8.62
C GLY A 66 -2.78 -15.61 9.83
N LEU A 67 -3.17 -14.35 9.71
CA LEU A 67 -3.98 -13.68 10.71
C LEU A 67 -5.45 -13.74 10.33
N TYR A 68 -6.21 -14.51 11.08
CA TYR A 68 -7.63 -14.75 10.82
C TYR A 68 -8.44 -14.78 12.12
N GLU A 69 -9.74 -14.61 11.99
CA GLU A 69 -10.70 -14.90 13.04
C GLU A 69 -11.60 -16.05 12.64
N THR A 70 -12.10 -16.76 13.62
CA THR A 70 -13.00 -17.90 13.42
C THR A 70 -14.44 -17.54 13.69
N SER A 71 -15.35 -18.08 12.88
CA SER A 71 -16.79 -17.94 13.07
C SER A 71 -17.50 -19.28 12.83
N PRO A 72 -18.59 -19.58 13.56
CA PRO A 72 -19.40 -20.74 13.26
C PRO A 72 -20.13 -20.54 11.94
N ILE A 73 -20.18 -21.58 11.13
CA ILE A 73 -21.02 -21.62 9.93
C ILE A 73 -22.34 -22.29 10.30
N VAL A 74 -23.44 -21.55 10.15
CA VAL A 74 -24.78 -22.04 10.43
C VAL A 74 -25.49 -22.33 9.11
N TYR A 75 -25.78 -23.60 8.85
CA TYR A 75 -26.56 -24.02 7.69
C TYR A 75 -28.03 -24.19 8.07
N PRO A 76 -28.98 -23.99 7.13
CA PRO A 76 -30.40 -24.29 7.36
C PRO A 76 -30.64 -25.76 7.67
N GLU A 77 -29.85 -26.66 7.06
CA GLU A 77 -29.87 -28.10 7.28
C GLU A 77 -28.45 -28.59 7.58
N ASP A 78 -28.31 -29.51 8.52
CA ASP A 78 -27.03 -30.10 8.88
C ASP A 78 -26.77 -31.35 8.07
N ALA A 79 -25.62 -31.48 7.43
CA ALA A 79 -25.24 -32.66 6.66
C ALA A 79 -23.80 -33.06 6.99
N TYR A 80 -23.54 -34.37 6.84
CA TYR A 80 -22.18 -34.89 7.01
C TYR A 80 -21.21 -34.27 6.03
N GLY A 81 -20.07 -33.81 6.53
CA GLY A 81 -19.02 -33.17 5.74
C GLY A 81 -19.15 -31.67 5.58
N PHE A 82 -20.20 -31.03 6.10
CA PHE A 82 -20.30 -29.58 6.12
C PHE A 82 -19.31 -28.98 7.11
N ALA A 83 -18.58 -27.95 6.68
CA ALA A 83 -17.65 -27.21 7.54
C ALA A 83 -18.43 -26.49 8.66
N LYS A 84 -18.07 -26.72 9.92
CA LYS A 84 -18.71 -26.11 11.08
C LYS A 84 -18.13 -24.77 11.47
N ILE A 85 -16.88 -24.52 11.07
CA ILE A 85 -16.11 -23.33 11.42
C ILE A 85 -15.50 -22.73 10.15
N GLY A 86 -15.76 -21.45 9.92
CA GLY A 86 -15.11 -20.62 8.93
C GLY A 86 -13.90 -19.92 9.49
N GLN A 87 -12.91 -19.65 8.64
CA GLN A 87 -11.76 -18.78 8.94
C GLN A 87 -11.80 -17.62 7.96
N THR A 88 -11.78 -16.40 8.51
CA THR A 88 -11.80 -15.18 7.69
C THR A 88 -10.59 -14.33 8.04
N ILE A 89 -9.84 -13.91 7.01
CA ILE A 89 -8.69 -13.02 7.19
C ILE A 89 -9.15 -11.68 7.81
N VAL A 90 -8.40 -11.22 8.79
CA VAL A 90 -8.70 -9.98 9.53
C VAL A 90 -7.97 -8.80 8.90
N ARG A 91 -8.66 -7.67 8.77
CA ARG A 91 -8.01 -6.39 8.49
C ARG A 91 -7.21 -5.98 9.73
N VAL A 92 -5.95 -5.64 9.51
CA VAL A 92 -5.06 -5.20 10.60
C VAL A 92 -5.01 -3.68 10.67
N THR A 93 -4.37 -3.17 11.71
CA THR A 93 -4.10 -1.75 11.88
C THR A 93 -3.54 -1.14 10.60
N ASP A 94 -4.20 -0.12 10.08
CA ASP A 94 -3.74 0.59 8.89
C ASP A 94 -2.71 1.64 9.26
N GLY A 95 -1.46 1.38 8.93
CA GLY A 95 -0.34 2.30 9.11
C GLY A 95 -0.05 3.19 7.88
N LYS A 96 -0.80 3.06 6.77
CA LYS A 96 -0.50 3.78 5.52
C LYS A 96 -0.88 5.26 5.55
N ILE A 97 -1.66 5.71 6.53
CA ILE A 97 -2.31 7.02 6.52
C ILE A 97 -1.28 8.13 6.72
N VAL A 98 -1.25 9.07 5.77
CA VAL A 98 -0.49 10.31 5.82
C VAL A 98 -1.36 11.44 5.27
N LYS A 99 -1.81 12.33 6.13
CA LYS A 99 -2.64 13.50 5.77
C LYS A 99 -1.78 14.75 5.70
N LEU A 100 -2.08 15.63 4.77
CA LEU A 100 -1.40 16.90 4.59
C LEU A 100 -2.40 18.05 4.78
N PHE A 101 -1.96 19.05 5.53
CA PHE A 101 -2.66 20.34 5.68
C PHE A 101 -1.70 21.45 5.29
N VAL A 102 -2.17 22.39 4.48
CA VAL A 102 -1.41 23.58 4.06
C VAL A 102 -2.15 24.79 4.60
N ASP A 103 -1.54 25.52 5.53
CA ASP A 103 -2.24 26.41 6.43
C ASP A 103 -3.41 25.64 7.11
N ASP A 104 -4.65 26.08 6.97
CA ASP A 104 -5.81 25.38 7.53
C ASP A 104 -6.53 24.49 6.50
N GLU A 105 -5.96 24.31 5.30
CA GLU A 105 -6.60 23.59 4.21
C GLU A 105 -6.11 22.14 4.09
N PRO A 106 -6.99 21.15 4.27
CA PRO A 106 -6.62 19.76 4.10
C PRO A 106 -6.47 19.40 2.61
N PHE A 107 -5.41 18.69 2.27
CA PHE A 107 -5.36 17.99 1.00
C PHE A 107 -6.32 16.78 1.05
N TRP A 108 -7.41 16.88 0.29
CA TRP A 108 -8.40 15.81 0.15
C TRP A 108 -8.66 15.52 -1.32
N LEU A 109 -8.16 14.42 -1.81
CA LEU A 109 -8.11 14.09 -3.24
C LEU A 109 -9.45 14.27 -3.99
N PRO A 110 -10.63 13.88 -3.46
CA PRO A 110 -11.90 14.10 -4.15
C PRO A 110 -12.29 15.57 -4.41
N SER A 111 -11.77 16.49 -3.62
CA SER A 111 -12.07 17.94 -3.74
C SER A 111 -10.87 18.78 -4.13
N ALA A 112 -9.68 18.19 -4.17
CA ALA A 112 -8.44 18.94 -4.41
C ALA A 112 -8.29 19.46 -5.84
N ASN A 113 -8.96 18.84 -6.84
CA ASN A 113 -8.83 19.20 -8.27
C ASN A 113 -7.36 19.43 -8.66
N PRO A 114 -6.49 18.41 -8.60
CA PRO A 114 -5.06 18.60 -8.82
C PRO A 114 -4.77 19.06 -10.24
N LEU A 115 -3.78 19.95 -10.42
CA LEU A 115 -3.28 20.41 -11.71
C LEU A 115 -2.62 19.27 -12.50
N SER A 116 -1.98 18.33 -11.80
CA SER A 116 -1.50 17.06 -12.37
C SER A 116 -1.60 15.95 -11.35
N TYR A 117 -1.87 14.74 -11.85
CA TYR A 117 -1.98 13.52 -11.07
C TYR A 117 -1.37 12.37 -11.85
N ASP A 118 -0.42 11.69 -11.28
CA ASP A 118 0.18 10.46 -11.81
C ASP A 118 0.41 9.50 -10.66
N ARG A 119 -0.15 8.29 -10.77
CA ARG A 119 0.06 7.22 -9.81
C ARG A 119 0.34 5.93 -10.56
N ARG A 120 1.36 5.19 -10.12
CA ARG A 120 1.79 4.00 -10.83
C ARG A 120 2.31 2.91 -9.91
N LEU A 121 1.86 1.69 -10.15
CA LEU A 121 2.49 0.50 -9.60
C LEU A 121 3.64 0.10 -10.54
N ASN A 122 4.87 0.23 -10.06
CA ASN A 122 6.07 -0.15 -10.78
C ASN A 122 6.42 -1.61 -10.51
N LEU A 123 6.17 -2.49 -11.48
CA LEU A 123 6.42 -3.92 -11.34
C LEU A 123 7.90 -4.29 -11.35
N LYS A 124 8.77 -3.42 -11.88
CA LYS A 124 10.23 -3.66 -11.86
C LYS A 124 10.80 -3.53 -10.46
N CYS A 125 10.36 -2.51 -9.73
CA CYS A 125 10.87 -2.18 -8.39
C CYS A 125 9.96 -2.70 -7.28
N GLY A 126 8.72 -3.09 -7.59
CA GLY A 126 7.71 -3.47 -6.59
C GLY A 126 7.29 -2.31 -5.71
N THR A 127 7.15 -1.11 -6.30
CA THR A 127 6.76 0.12 -5.60
C THR A 127 5.46 0.70 -6.14
N LEU A 128 4.71 1.37 -5.27
CA LEU A 128 3.60 2.23 -5.67
C LEU A 128 4.04 3.68 -5.53
N ASP A 129 4.18 4.34 -6.69
CA ASP A 129 4.66 5.71 -6.80
C ASP A 129 3.51 6.65 -7.12
N ARG A 130 3.53 7.85 -6.57
CA ARG A 130 2.53 8.89 -6.82
C ARG A 130 3.19 10.25 -6.91
N GLU A 131 2.72 11.08 -7.86
CA GLU A 131 3.08 12.49 -8.01
C GLU A 131 1.82 13.33 -8.24
N ILE A 132 1.64 14.35 -7.45
CA ILE A 132 0.50 15.27 -7.51
C ILE A 132 1.00 16.70 -7.45
N LEU A 133 0.56 17.52 -8.38
CA LEU A 133 0.65 18.98 -8.29
C LEU A 133 -0.73 19.52 -7.92
N TRP A 134 -0.84 20.02 -6.68
CA TRP A 134 -2.08 20.58 -6.15
C TRP A 134 -1.96 22.09 -6.00
N GLU A 135 -3.00 22.82 -6.38
CA GLU A 135 -3.13 24.22 -6.05
C GLU A 135 -4.20 24.37 -4.97
N THR A 136 -3.82 24.98 -3.84
CA THR A 136 -4.77 25.24 -2.75
C THR A 136 -5.78 26.30 -3.18
N PRO A 137 -6.96 26.42 -2.55
CA PRO A 137 -7.91 27.50 -2.79
C PRO A 137 -7.28 28.90 -2.62
N ALA A 138 -6.25 29.04 -1.81
CA ALA A 138 -5.47 30.27 -1.66
C ALA A 138 -4.40 30.49 -2.76
N GLY A 139 -4.32 29.61 -3.78
CA GLY A 139 -3.39 29.73 -4.91
C GLY A 139 -1.96 29.28 -4.62
N LYS A 140 -1.73 28.56 -3.52
CA LYS A 140 -0.42 27.98 -3.21
C LYS A 140 -0.25 26.67 -3.96
N GLN A 141 0.86 26.52 -4.70
CA GLN A 141 1.16 25.31 -5.46
C GLN A 141 2.05 24.37 -4.65
N VAL A 142 1.56 23.15 -4.49
CA VAL A 142 2.14 22.11 -3.65
C VAL A 142 2.45 20.89 -4.51
N LEU A 143 3.72 20.53 -4.62
CA LEU A 143 4.14 19.28 -5.21
C LEU A 143 4.21 18.21 -4.11
N ILE A 144 3.43 17.16 -4.27
CA ILE A 144 3.37 16.01 -3.37
C ILE A 144 3.88 14.79 -4.13
N THR A 145 4.92 14.13 -3.62
CA THR A 145 5.36 12.85 -4.16
C THR A 145 5.39 11.80 -3.06
N SER A 146 4.90 10.60 -3.37
CA SER A 146 5.01 9.48 -2.44
C SER A 146 5.52 8.23 -3.15
N ARG A 147 6.26 7.40 -2.42
CA ARG A 147 6.69 6.07 -2.83
C ARG A 147 6.47 5.10 -1.69
N ARG A 148 5.66 4.07 -1.94
CA ARG A 148 5.35 3.01 -0.98
C ARG A 148 5.97 1.70 -1.44
N LEU A 149 6.52 0.95 -0.49
CA LEU A 149 6.98 -0.42 -0.70
C LEU A 149 6.52 -1.35 0.43
N VAL A 150 6.34 -2.62 0.10
CA VAL A 150 6.23 -3.74 1.04
C VAL A 150 7.43 -4.63 0.77
N SER A 151 8.35 -4.73 1.73
CA SER A 151 9.67 -5.30 1.50
C SER A 151 9.61 -6.81 1.22
N PHE A 152 10.26 -7.26 0.15
CA PHE A 152 10.46 -8.68 -0.13
C PHE A 152 11.62 -9.28 0.67
N VAL A 153 12.56 -8.46 1.12
CA VAL A 153 13.72 -8.89 1.91
C VAL A 153 13.34 -8.99 3.40
N ASP A 154 12.68 -7.96 3.91
CA ASP A 154 12.21 -7.86 5.29
C ASP A 154 10.70 -8.04 5.37
N ARG A 155 10.22 -9.29 5.39
CA ARG A 155 8.80 -9.63 5.24
C ARG A 155 7.83 -8.91 6.18
N HIS A 156 8.31 -8.43 7.32
CA HIS A 156 7.51 -7.75 8.35
C HIS A 156 7.42 -6.23 8.12
N VAL A 157 8.09 -5.72 7.08
CA VAL A 157 8.35 -4.29 6.89
C VAL A 157 7.63 -3.74 5.67
N ALA A 158 7.01 -2.59 5.85
CA ALA A 158 6.61 -1.69 4.77
C ALA A 158 7.12 -0.28 5.06
N ALA A 159 7.30 0.53 4.04
CA ALA A 159 7.74 1.91 4.19
C ALA A 159 7.09 2.83 3.16
N ILE A 160 6.96 4.10 3.54
CA ILE A 160 6.51 5.19 2.68
C ILE A 160 7.52 6.32 2.76
N SER A 161 8.03 6.76 1.61
CA SER A 161 8.67 8.05 1.43
C SER A 161 7.63 9.04 0.97
N TYR A 162 7.44 10.14 1.69
CA TYR A 162 6.44 11.17 1.41
C TYR A 162 7.11 12.52 1.37
N ASN A 163 7.09 13.18 0.23
CA ASN A 163 7.76 14.46 0.02
C ASN A 163 6.75 15.55 -0.30
N VAL A 164 6.94 16.72 0.27
CA VAL A 164 6.14 17.91 0.02
C VAL A 164 7.08 19.08 -0.31
N THR A 165 6.77 19.80 -1.38
CA THR A 165 7.49 21.02 -1.76
C THR A 165 6.49 22.11 -2.15
N LEU A 166 6.53 23.25 -1.49
CA LEU A 166 5.82 24.44 -1.91
C LEU A 166 6.58 25.11 -3.05
N LEU A 167 5.89 25.47 -4.14
CA LEU A 167 6.55 25.97 -5.34
C LEU A 167 6.59 27.49 -5.43
N ASN A 168 5.52 28.17 -5.00
CA ASN A 168 5.31 29.58 -5.25
C ASN A 168 5.22 30.47 -4.00
N ALA A 169 4.86 29.92 -2.86
CA ALA A 169 4.67 30.69 -1.63
C ALA A 169 5.00 29.83 -0.39
N GLY A 170 5.40 30.45 0.72
CA GLY A 170 5.56 29.79 1.99
C GLY A 170 4.21 29.51 2.67
N ALA A 171 4.16 28.49 3.53
CA ALA A 171 2.98 28.13 4.32
C ALA A 171 3.38 27.39 5.60
N SER A 172 2.49 27.39 6.58
CA SER A 172 2.54 26.44 7.68
C SER A 172 1.98 25.11 7.19
N LEU A 173 2.77 24.04 7.27
CA LEU A 173 2.39 22.70 6.89
C LEU A 173 2.19 21.82 8.10
N VAL A 174 1.17 20.95 8.07
CA VAL A 174 1.05 19.83 9.00
C VAL A 174 0.99 18.54 8.21
N ILE A 175 1.98 17.66 8.45
CA ILE A 175 1.97 16.29 7.94
C ILE A 175 1.57 15.38 9.10
N SER A 176 0.36 14.83 9.04
CA SER A 176 -0.18 13.93 10.06
C SER A 176 0.01 12.48 9.60
N SER A 177 0.97 11.79 10.20
CA SER A 177 1.17 10.36 10.01
C SER A 177 0.38 9.59 11.04
N GLU A 178 -0.56 8.77 10.58
CA GLU A 178 -1.50 8.07 11.45
C GLU A 178 -1.40 6.55 11.28
N MET A 179 -1.80 5.83 12.32
CA MET A 179 -2.13 4.42 12.30
C MET A 179 -3.43 4.18 13.05
N ALA A 180 -4.32 3.38 12.48
CA ALA A 180 -5.65 3.15 13.05
C ALA A 180 -6.09 1.70 12.86
N VAL A 181 -6.78 1.16 13.86
CA VAL A 181 -7.45 -0.13 13.73
C VAL A 181 -8.68 0.06 12.85
N ASN A 182 -8.71 -0.63 11.72
CA ASN A 182 -9.85 -0.64 10.81
C ASN A 182 -10.87 -1.69 11.29
N GLU A 183 -11.97 -1.26 11.83
CA GLU A 183 -13.08 -2.16 12.13
C GLU A 183 -13.64 -2.78 10.86
N PRO A 184 -14.04 -4.07 10.87
CA PRO A 184 -14.61 -4.71 9.70
C PRO A 184 -15.93 -4.01 9.33
N SER A 185 -16.01 -3.52 8.10
CA SER A 185 -17.26 -3.07 7.51
C SER A 185 -18.16 -4.30 7.34
N ALA A 186 -19.37 -4.22 7.87
CA ALA A 186 -20.38 -5.27 7.77
C ALA A 186 -20.97 -5.32 6.34
N ASN A 187 -20.21 -5.83 5.38
CA ASN A 187 -20.76 -6.20 4.08
C ASN A 187 -21.39 -7.59 4.21
N ILE A 188 -22.69 -7.60 4.43
CA ILE A 188 -23.51 -8.81 4.55
C ILE A 188 -24.03 -9.14 3.16
N ASN A 189 -23.43 -10.13 2.48
CA ASN A 189 -24.13 -10.84 1.43
C ASN A 189 -25.04 -11.87 2.10
N ALA A 190 -26.34 -11.57 2.15
CA ALA A 190 -27.34 -12.36 2.86
C ALA A 190 -27.59 -13.74 2.22
N ASP A 191 -27.15 -13.98 1.00
CA ASP A 191 -27.51 -15.15 0.19
C ASP A 191 -26.56 -16.35 0.34
N ASP A 192 -25.34 -16.17 0.88
CA ASP A 192 -24.41 -17.27 1.13
C ASP A 192 -24.23 -17.49 2.64
N PRO A 193 -24.68 -18.63 3.20
CA PRO A 193 -24.54 -18.96 4.62
C PRO A 193 -23.08 -18.91 5.12
N ARG A 194 -22.12 -19.11 4.23
CA ARG A 194 -20.68 -19.06 4.55
C ARG A 194 -20.15 -17.62 4.66
N GLN A 195 -20.88 -16.66 4.07
CA GLN A 195 -20.53 -15.23 4.09
C GLN A 195 -21.43 -14.42 5.02
N THR A 196 -22.47 -15.01 5.58
CA THR A 196 -23.61 -14.35 6.22
C THR A 196 -23.28 -13.59 7.51
N ARG A 197 -22.14 -13.68 8.09
CA ARG A 197 -21.68 -12.83 9.22
C ARG A 197 -20.19 -13.02 9.37
N ILE A 198 -19.43 -12.19 8.66
CA ILE A 198 -17.98 -12.28 8.78
C ILE A 198 -17.59 -11.99 10.23
N PHE A 199 -18.13 -10.92 10.83
CA PHE A 199 -17.92 -10.63 12.25
C PHE A 199 -19.11 -9.86 12.84
N THR A 200 -19.54 -10.21 14.05
CA THR A 200 -20.65 -9.54 14.78
C THR A 200 -20.15 -8.58 15.85
N GLY A 201 -18.98 -8.03 15.74
CA GLY A 201 -18.40 -7.14 16.73
C GLY A 201 -16.92 -6.87 16.48
N ARG A 202 -16.29 -6.27 17.46
CA ARG A 202 -14.87 -6.00 17.44
C ARG A 202 -14.06 -7.31 17.35
N VAL A 203 -13.10 -7.35 16.45
CA VAL A 203 -12.27 -8.53 16.21
C VAL A 203 -10.90 -8.40 16.87
N LEU A 204 -10.32 -7.20 16.83
CA LEU A 204 -9.01 -6.91 17.40
C LEU A 204 -9.18 -6.23 18.75
N HIS A 205 -8.86 -6.93 19.83
CA HIS A 205 -8.94 -6.45 21.21
C HIS A 205 -7.59 -5.92 21.66
N HIS A 206 -7.60 -4.71 22.18
CA HIS A 206 -6.40 -4.05 22.70
C HIS A 206 -5.70 -4.89 23.77
N GLN A 207 -4.38 -5.00 23.65
CA GLN A 207 -3.50 -5.65 24.62
C GLN A 207 -2.52 -4.67 25.24
N LYS A 208 -1.90 -3.83 24.41
CA LYS A 208 -0.90 -2.85 24.81
C LYS A 208 -0.76 -1.75 23.76
N SER A 209 -0.59 -0.50 24.21
CA SER A 209 -0.24 0.64 23.35
C SER A 209 0.70 1.59 24.08
N TYR A 210 1.67 2.14 23.36
CA TYR A 210 2.59 3.14 23.88
C TYR A 210 3.25 3.91 22.75
N ALA A 211 3.84 5.05 23.12
CA ALA A 211 4.67 5.84 22.24
C ALA A 211 6.04 6.09 22.90
N LYS A 212 7.08 6.15 22.08
CA LYS A 212 8.44 6.54 22.45
C LYS A 212 9.01 7.44 21.36
N ASP A 213 9.26 8.70 21.68
CA ASP A 213 9.62 9.72 20.71
C ASP A 213 8.60 9.76 19.55
N ARG A 214 9.01 9.46 18.32
CA ARG A 214 8.17 9.41 17.12
C ARG A 214 7.65 8.00 16.79
N ARG A 215 8.01 7.03 17.61
CA ARG A 215 7.57 5.64 17.47
C ARG A 215 6.26 5.42 18.20
N ILE A 216 5.32 4.75 17.55
CA ILE A 216 4.06 4.30 18.17
C ILE A 216 3.94 2.80 17.97
N VAL A 217 3.54 2.09 19.03
CA VAL A 217 3.32 0.65 19.03
C VAL A 217 1.90 0.38 19.50
N LEU A 218 1.13 -0.37 18.71
CA LEU A 218 -0.20 -0.87 19.04
C LEU A 218 -0.19 -2.39 18.96
N CYS A 219 -0.60 -3.04 20.04
CA CYS A 219 -0.70 -4.50 20.13
C CYS A 219 -2.15 -4.90 20.42
N HIS A 220 -2.64 -5.85 19.62
CA HIS A 220 -3.99 -6.38 19.70
C HIS A 220 -3.98 -7.91 19.67
N ALA A 221 -5.08 -8.53 20.06
CA ALA A 221 -5.30 -9.96 19.90
C ALA A 221 -6.69 -10.20 19.30
N THR A 222 -6.80 -11.22 18.46
CA THR A 222 -8.08 -11.71 17.98
C THR A 222 -8.84 -12.43 19.09
N GLU A 223 -10.15 -12.36 19.09
CA GLU A 223 -10.99 -12.85 20.19
C GLU A 223 -10.99 -14.39 20.30
N LYS A 224 -11.32 -15.08 19.21
CA LYS A 224 -11.52 -16.54 19.21
C LYS A 224 -10.30 -17.28 18.75
N SER A 225 -9.64 -16.83 17.71
CA SER A 225 -8.40 -17.45 17.21
C SER A 225 -7.18 -17.18 18.10
N ARG A 226 -7.25 -16.16 18.99
CA ARG A 226 -6.21 -15.76 19.97
C ARG A 226 -4.84 -15.52 19.35
N LEU A 227 -4.84 -14.97 18.14
CA LEU A 227 -3.63 -14.56 17.46
C LEU A 227 -3.24 -13.16 17.92
N THR A 228 -2.02 -12.99 18.41
CA THR A 228 -1.50 -11.68 18.81
C THR A 228 -0.92 -10.97 17.59
N LEU A 229 -1.21 -9.68 17.45
CA LEU A 229 -0.75 -8.78 16.42
C LEU A 229 -0.08 -7.57 17.05
N THR A 230 1.12 -7.22 16.62
CA THR A 230 1.77 -5.95 16.94
C THR A 230 2.04 -5.17 15.67
N CYS A 231 1.61 -3.92 15.65
CA CYS A 231 1.89 -2.94 14.61
C CYS A 231 2.69 -1.81 15.21
N ALA A 232 3.80 -1.44 14.58
CA ALA A 232 4.61 -0.30 14.99
C ALA A 232 4.83 0.64 13.80
N THR A 233 4.89 1.95 14.08
CA THR A 233 5.33 2.97 13.11
C THR A 233 6.43 3.80 13.71
N ASP A 234 7.39 4.23 12.89
CA ASP A 234 8.43 5.19 13.25
C ASP A 234 8.74 6.10 12.05
N HIS A 235 9.41 7.21 12.29
CA HIS A 235 9.52 8.29 11.32
C HIS A 235 10.91 8.93 11.31
N ALA A 236 11.38 9.29 10.12
CA ALA A 236 12.49 10.23 9.91
C ALA A 236 11.98 11.42 9.09
N LEU A 237 12.19 12.64 9.58
CA LEU A 237 11.88 13.87 8.88
C LEU A 237 13.17 14.59 8.54
N GLU A 238 13.35 14.91 7.25
CA GLU A 238 14.51 15.64 6.72
C GLU A 238 14.02 16.91 6.04
N THR A 239 14.42 18.06 6.55
CA THR A 239 14.14 19.38 5.97
C THR A 239 15.05 20.42 6.60
N SER A 240 15.35 21.49 5.86
CA SER A 240 16.03 22.68 6.41
C SER A 240 15.05 23.68 7.03
N CYS A 241 13.73 23.48 6.89
CA CYS A 241 12.71 24.32 7.48
C CYS A 241 12.58 24.08 9.00
N ALA A 242 12.20 25.13 9.74
CA ALA A 242 11.86 24.99 11.15
C ALA A 242 10.68 24.04 11.32
N HIS A 243 10.80 23.09 12.25
CA HIS A 243 9.76 22.09 12.45
C HIS A 243 9.65 21.64 13.90
N ALA A 244 8.49 21.12 14.25
CA ALA A 244 8.21 20.47 15.52
C ALA A 244 7.32 19.25 15.27
N TYR A 245 7.17 18.39 16.26
CA TYR A 245 6.21 17.29 16.17
C TYR A 245 5.45 17.08 17.47
N LYS A 246 4.27 16.49 17.35
CA LYS A 246 3.42 16.07 18.48
C LYS A 246 3.00 14.62 18.27
N VAL A 247 3.01 13.85 19.35
CA VAL A 247 2.59 12.44 19.33
C VAL A 247 1.33 12.28 20.17
N VAL A 248 0.36 11.55 19.63
CA VAL A 248 -0.87 11.15 20.31
C VAL A 248 -1.10 9.66 20.07
N HIS A 249 -1.47 8.91 21.09
CA HIS A 249 -1.88 7.53 20.94
C HIS A 249 -3.04 7.18 21.88
N SER A 250 -3.77 6.16 21.48
CA SER A 250 -4.80 5.51 22.29
C SER A 250 -4.71 4.00 22.09
N GLU A 251 -5.73 3.26 22.49
CA GLU A 251 -5.79 1.79 22.31
C GLU A 251 -5.76 1.38 20.84
N ASP A 252 -6.44 2.14 19.96
CA ASP A 252 -6.70 1.78 18.57
C ASP A 252 -6.13 2.78 17.54
N PHE A 253 -5.50 3.83 18.03
CA PHE A 253 -5.07 4.94 17.18
C PHE A 253 -3.71 5.47 17.62
N GLY A 254 -2.89 5.82 16.64
CA GLY A 254 -1.63 6.51 16.85
C GLY A 254 -1.42 7.58 15.79
N GLN A 255 -0.86 8.73 16.18
CA GLN A 255 -0.60 9.87 15.33
C GLN A 255 0.72 10.53 15.70
N VAL A 256 1.52 10.81 14.69
CA VAL A 256 2.65 11.76 14.77
C VAL A 256 2.36 12.89 13.80
N ALA A 257 2.08 14.08 14.33
CA ALA A 257 1.85 15.28 13.54
C ALA A 257 3.12 16.13 13.51
N PHE A 258 3.65 16.36 12.32
CA PHE A 258 4.81 17.22 12.07
C PHE A 258 4.31 18.59 11.59
N SER A 259 4.62 19.65 12.35
CA SER A 259 4.37 21.04 11.95
C SER A 259 5.64 21.62 11.35
N VAL A 260 5.57 22.17 10.14
CA VAL A 260 6.73 22.68 9.39
C VAL A 260 6.42 24.06 8.84
N GLU A 261 7.26 25.06 9.10
CA GLU A 261 7.21 26.39 8.49
C GLU A 261 7.90 26.34 7.11
N ALA A 262 7.14 25.87 6.12
CA ALA A 262 7.68 25.56 4.80
C ALA A 262 8.00 26.82 3.99
N GLN A 263 9.18 26.80 3.37
CA GLN A 263 9.64 27.86 2.46
C GLN A 263 9.52 27.39 1.01
N PRO A 264 9.28 28.31 0.05
CA PRO A 264 9.23 27.95 -1.37
C PRO A 264 10.50 27.25 -1.83
N GLY A 265 10.37 26.14 -2.56
CA GLY A 265 11.49 25.38 -3.08
C GLY A 265 12.26 24.53 -2.06
N CYS A 266 11.91 24.61 -0.77
CA CYS A 266 12.53 23.79 0.26
C CYS A 266 11.78 22.44 0.38
N PRO A 267 12.43 21.29 0.09
CA PRO A 267 11.77 20.01 0.20
C PRO A 267 11.62 19.59 1.67
N ILE A 268 10.50 18.96 1.96
CA ILE A 268 10.20 18.31 3.23
C ILE A 268 10.05 16.84 2.94
N HIS A 269 10.96 16.02 3.45
CA HIS A 269 11.01 14.59 3.21
C HIS A 269 10.67 13.82 4.49
N LEU A 270 9.55 13.11 4.48
CA LEU A 270 9.14 12.23 5.56
C LEU A 270 9.30 10.78 5.13
N SER A 271 10.16 10.03 5.82
CA SER A 271 10.19 8.57 5.74
C SER A 271 9.37 7.99 6.88
N LYS A 272 8.36 7.19 6.53
CA LYS A 272 7.52 6.45 7.48
C LYS A 272 7.83 4.97 7.36
N PHE A 273 8.19 4.34 8.45
CA PHE A 273 8.41 2.91 8.55
C PHE A 273 7.27 2.24 9.28
N MET A 274 6.88 1.06 8.83
CA MET A 274 5.78 0.27 9.38
C MET A 274 6.24 -1.18 9.58
N VAL A 275 6.03 -1.72 10.77
CA VAL A 275 6.41 -3.09 11.12
C VAL A 275 5.18 -3.83 11.63
N TYR A 276 5.00 -5.07 11.15
CA TYR A 276 3.88 -5.92 11.50
C TYR A 276 4.38 -7.29 11.93
N HIS A 277 4.08 -7.68 13.16
CA HIS A 277 4.37 -9.02 13.69
C HIS A 277 3.11 -9.69 14.18
N THR A 278 2.99 -11.00 13.94
CA THR A 278 1.91 -11.82 14.46
C THR A 278 2.45 -13.10 15.07
N SER A 279 1.76 -13.63 16.07
CA SER A 279 2.10 -14.89 16.69
C SER A 279 0.88 -15.58 17.30
N PRO A 280 0.76 -16.92 17.18
CA PRO A 280 -0.22 -17.68 17.92
C PRO A 280 0.20 -17.99 19.36
N THR A 281 1.47 -17.79 19.72
CA THR A 281 2.03 -18.26 21.01
C THR A 281 2.75 -17.17 21.80
N ALA A 282 3.32 -16.15 21.13
CA ALA A 282 4.00 -15.06 21.83
C ALA A 282 2.99 -14.09 22.46
N GLY A 283 3.23 -13.72 23.70
CA GLY A 283 2.47 -12.68 24.38
C GLY A 283 2.76 -11.26 23.84
N SER A 284 1.98 -10.30 24.30
CA SER A 284 2.08 -8.91 23.84
C SER A 284 3.47 -8.29 24.10
N GLU A 285 4.07 -8.55 25.27
CA GLU A 285 5.41 -8.03 25.61
C GLU A 285 6.49 -8.52 24.65
N GLU A 286 6.54 -9.84 24.43
CA GLU A 286 7.51 -10.45 23.52
C GLU A 286 7.32 -9.95 22.09
N LEU A 287 6.07 -9.86 21.62
CA LEU A 287 5.78 -9.46 20.26
C LEU A 287 6.06 -7.97 20.03
N CYS A 288 5.80 -7.12 21.02
CA CYS A 288 6.22 -5.71 20.99
C CYS A 288 7.74 -5.57 20.93
N GLY A 289 8.49 -6.34 21.74
CA GLY A 289 9.95 -6.34 21.71
C GLY A 289 10.52 -6.77 20.35
N ARG A 290 9.92 -7.78 19.71
CA ARG A 290 10.30 -8.20 18.34
C ARG A 290 10.03 -7.07 17.30
N ALA A 291 8.92 -6.37 17.45
CA ALA A 291 8.57 -5.26 16.55
C ALA A 291 9.53 -4.08 16.76
N GLU A 292 9.88 -3.74 17.99
CA GLU A 292 10.87 -2.69 18.28
C GLU A 292 12.25 -3.01 17.71
N TRP A 293 12.75 -4.23 17.93
CA TRP A 293 14.04 -4.67 17.37
C TRP A 293 14.05 -4.59 15.85
N THR A 294 12.96 -5.03 15.19
CA THR A 294 12.83 -4.90 13.74
C THR A 294 12.81 -3.43 13.33
N MET A 295 12.08 -2.58 14.07
CA MET A 295 11.96 -1.16 13.78
C MET A 295 13.30 -0.43 13.93
N ASP A 296 14.08 -0.71 14.99
CA ASP A 296 15.41 -0.13 15.18
C ASP A 296 16.29 -0.38 13.95
N ARG A 297 16.38 -1.64 13.51
CA ARG A 297 17.15 -2.02 12.33
C ARG A 297 16.68 -1.30 11.06
N VAL A 298 15.38 -1.17 10.86
CA VAL A 298 14.78 -0.56 9.65
C VAL A 298 14.99 0.95 9.63
N VAL A 299 14.88 1.62 10.77
CA VAL A 299 15.16 3.06 10.89
C VAL A 299 16.63 3.35 10.63
N ASP A 300 17.53 2.51 11.17
CA ASP A 300 18.97 2.65 10.94
C ASP A 300 19.36 2.44 9.47
N GLN A 301 18.70 1.52 8.76
CA GLN A 301 18.88 1.33 7.32
C GLN A 301 18.37 2.52 6.51
N GLY A 302 17.25 3.10 6.93
CA GLY A 302 16.59 4.17 6.19
C GLY A 302 15.88 3.70 4.92
N PHE A 303 15.05 4.58 4.38
CA PHE A 303 14.19 4.26 3.22
C PHE A 303 15.00 3.89 1.97
N GLN A 304 16.10 4.59 1.69
CA GLN A 304 16.87 4.38 0.47
C GLN A 304 17.54 2.99 0.42
N GLN A 305 18.01 2.48 1.56
CA GLN A 305 18.60 1.13 1.60
C GLN A 305 17.52 0.06 1.45
N LEU A 306 16.33 0.25 2.05
CA LEU A 306 15.19 -0.65 1.85
C LEU A 306 14.77 -0.70 0.36
N LEU A 307 14.72 0.46 -0.29
CA LEU A 307 14.40 0.56 -1.72
C LEU A 307 15.45 -0.16 -2.57
N SER A 308 16.73 0.07 -2.31
CA SER A 308 17.82 -0.58 -3.05
C SER A 308 17.81 -2.10 -2.89
N ALA A 309 17.54 -2.60 -1.68
CA ALA A 309 17.39 -4.03 -1.42
C ALA A 309 16.18 -4.61 -2.16
N GLN A 310 15.06 -3.88 -2.21
CA GLN A 310 13.86 -4.25 -2.96
C GLN A 310 14.14 -4.32 -4.47
N GLU A 311 14.79 -3.31 -5.03
CA GLU A 311 15.18 -3.26 -6.44
C GLU A 311 16.08 -4.43 -6.82
N GLN A 312 17.07 -4.74 -5.98
CA GLN A 312 17.95 -5.88 -6.20
C GLN A 312 17.18 -7.21 -6.21
N TYR A 313 16.29 -7.41 -5.24
CA TYR A 313 15.44 -8.61 -5.18
C TYR A 313 14.57 -8.76 -6.43
N MET A 314 13.94 -7.65 -6.87
CA MET A 314 13.09 -7.66 -8.07
C MET A 314 13.89 -7.87 -9.35
N ASP A 315 15.08 -7.29 -9.48
CA ASP A 315 16.00 -7.54 -10.60
C ASP A 315 16.35 -9.02 -10.71
N ASP A 316 16.69 -9.66 -9.59
CA ASP A 316 17.05 -11.08 -9.57
C ASP A 316 15.82 -11.96 -9.89
N PHE A 317 14.65 -11.61 -9.39
CA PHE A 317 13.39 -12.31 -9.72
C PHE A 317 13.08 -12.25 -11.21
N TRP A 318 13.15 -11.07 -11.84
CA TRP A 318 12.83 -10.90 -13.25
C TRP A 318 13.86 -11.58 -14.17
N ARG A 319 15.16 -11.54 -13.84
CA ARG A 319 16.20 -12.25 -14.57
C ARG A 319 15.98 -13.76 -14.59
N GLN A 320 15.54 -14.34 -13.49
CA GLN A 320 15.27 -15.77 -13.41
C GLN A 320 14.00 -16.17 -14.19
N ARG A 321 13.01 -15.29 -14.27
CA ARG A 321 11.71 -15.59 -14.89
C ARG A 321 11.65 -15.26 -16.39
N CYS A 322 12.47 -14.35 -16.88
CA CYS A 322 12.55 -13.93 -18.28
C CYS A 322 13.96 -14.17 -18.87
N PRO A 323 14.48 -15.41 -18.89
CA PRO A 323 15.79 -15.68 -19.48
C PRO A 323 15.66 -15.56 -21.01
N GLY A 324 16.17 -14.50 -21.59
CA GLY A 324 16.20 -14.28 -23.05
C GLY A 324 15.60 -12.98 -23.57
N GLN A 325 14.85 -12.24 -22.78
CA GLN A 325 14.61 -10.82 -23.05
C GLN A 325 15.72 -10.06 -22.35
N GLY A 326 16.61 -9.44 -23.11
CA GLY A 326 17.74 -8.68 -22.57
C GLY A 326 17.25 -7.55 -21.65
N TYR A 327 17.07 -7.88 -20.38
CA TYR A 327 16.74 -6.94 -19.33
C TYR A 327 17.95 -6.03 -19.11
N GLN A 328 18.00 -4.91 -19.84
CA GLN A 328 19.03 -3.91 -19.64
C GLN A 328 18.61 -2.95 -18.52
N ARG A 329 19.37 -2.94 -17.45
CA ARG A 329 19.33 -1.87 -16.45
C ARG A 329 19.56 -0.53 -17.16
N ARG A 330 18.54 0.32 -17.25
CA ARG A 330 18.82 1.73 -17.55
C ARG A 330 19.41 2.32 -16.27
N PRO A 331 20.55 3.03 -16.34
CA PRO A 331 21.03 3.79 -15.19
C PRO A 331 19.93 4.73 -14.73
N HIS A 332 19.77 4.90 -13.41
CA HIS A 332 18.89 5.89 -12.83
C HIS A 332 19.20 7.27 -13.44
N GLU A 333 18.41 7.70 -14.40
CA GLU A 333 18.43 9.10 -14.81
C GLU A 333 17.78 9.90 -13.68
N ALA A 334 18.56 10.80 -13.11
CA ALA A 334 18.07 11.82 -12.21
C ALA A 334 16.88 12.57 -12.87
N PRO A 335 15.88 13.05 -12.10
CA PRO A 335 14.73 13.70 -12.68
C PRO A 335 15.17 14.85 -13.57
N HIS A 336 14.89 14.73 -14.86
CA HIS A 336 15.19 15.77 -15.83
C HIS A 336 14.46 17.05 -15.43
N ARG A 337 15.23 18.10 -15.15
CA ARG A 337 14.72 19.47 -15.19
C ARG A 337 14.17 19.68 -16.59
N ARG A 338 12.88 19.92 -16.71
CA ARG A 338 12.28 20.35 -17.98
C ARG A 338 12.78 21.75 -18.31
N ASP A 339 13.50 21.88 -19.40
CA ASP A 339 13.70 23.17 -20.04
C ASP A 339 12.38 23.66 -20.65
N PRO A 340 11.99 24.91 -20.44
CA PRO A 340 10.79 25.47 -21.06
C PRO A 340 11.09 25.93 -22.49
N GLY A 341 11.01 25.04 -23.44
CA GLY A 341 11.12 25.38 -24.86
C GLY A 341 11.64 24.22 -25.72
N GLY A 342 10.76 23.38 -26.22
CA GLY A 342 11.14 22.33 -27.15
C GLY A 342 9.93 21.70 -27.86
N ASP A 343 10.03 21.67 -29.18
CA ASP A 343 9.04 21.29 -30.19
C ASP A 343 8.42 19.88 -30.06
N PRO A 344 7.27 19.63 -30.76
CA PRO A 344 6.43 18.45 -30.54
C PRO A 344 7.01 17.19 -31.17
N LEU A 345 6.82 16.08 -30.44
CA LEU A 345 7.28 14.74 -30.72
C LEU A 345 6.66 14.12 -31.97
N GLN A 346 7.48 13.49 -32.79
CA GLN A 346 7.10 12.57 -33.87
C GLN A 346 6.59 11.24 -33.28
N PRO A 347 5.66 10.55 -33.96
CA PRO A 347 5.08 9.30 -33.46
C PRO A 347 6.05 8.11 -33.63
N PHE A 348 6.29 7.39 -32.54
CA PHE A 348 7.00 6.11 -32.57
C PHE A 348 6.09 5.02 -33.14
N SER A 349 6.59 4.36 -34.18
CA SER A 349 6.03 3.15 -34.74
C SER A 349 6.17 1.97 -33.78
N HIS A 350 5.05 1.28 -33.51
CA HIS A 350 5.01 0.06 -32.73
C HIS A 350 5.74 -1.11 -33.40
N PRO A 351 6.51 -1.93 -32.68
CA PRO A 351 6.68 -3.33 -33.03
C PRO A 351 5.57 -4.17 -32.39
N ALA A 352 4.95 -4.96 -33.25
CA ALA A 352 3.82 -5.82 -32.92
C ALA A 352 4.23 -6.99 -32.00
N GLY A 353 3.36 -7.31 -31.04
CA GLY A 353 3.04 -8.66 -30.66
C GLY A 353 3.96 -9.35 -29.66
N CYS A 354 3.65 -9.20 -28.37
CA CYS A 354 4.01 -10.24 -27.39
C CYS A 354 3.00 -11.41 -27.52
N GLY A 355 3.40 -12.44 -28.28
CA GLY A 355 2.62 -13.65 -28.48
C GLY A 355 2.51 -14.45 -27.19
N ALA A 356 1.27 -14.79 -26.87
CA ALA A 356 0.86 -15.64 -25.76
C ALA A 356 1.79 -16.86 -25.60
N CYS A 357 2.08 -17.18 -24.37
CA CYS A 357 2.71 -18.40 -23.90
C CYS A 357 1.93 -19.63 -24.41
N ARG A 358 2.27 -20.16 -25.60
CA ARG A 358 1.72 -21.41 -26.11
C ARG A 358 2.32 -22.56 -25.33
N ARG A 359 1.52 -23.25 -24.57
CA ARG A 359 1.80 -24.57 -24.01
C ARG A 359 2.19 -25.52 -25.15
N ARG A 360 3.44 -25.94 -25.19
CA ARG A 360 3.88 -27.09 -26.02
C ARG A 360 3.26 -28.35 -25.39
N ARG A 361 2.23 -28.89 -26.01
CA ARG A 361 1.86 -30.31 -25.86
C ARG A 361 2.91 -31.12 -26.61
N ARG A 362 3.67 -31.93 -25.90
CA ARG A 362 4.45 -33.03 -26.53
C ARG A 362 3.44 -34.09 -26.98
N ALA A 363 3.44 -34.37 -28.27
CA ALA A 363 2.86 -35.57 -28.83
C ALA A 363 3.73 -36.76 -28.41
N GLY A 364 3.12 -37.67 -27.63
CA GLY A 364 3.74 -38.95 -27.32
C GLY A 364 3.38 -39.96 -28.40
N GLU A 365 4.38 -40.54 -28.98
CA GLU A 365 4.31 -41.70 -29.89
C GLU A 365 3.79 -42.92 -29.16
N ARG A 366 2.90 -43.61 -29.86
CA ARG A 366 2.44 -44.98 -29.52
C ARG A 366 3.52 -45.98 -29.86
N SER A 367 3.78 -46.93 -29.00
CA SER A 367 4.25 -48.25 -29.41
C SER A 367 3.86 -49.32 -28.39
N HIS A 368 3.04 -50.26 -28.93
CA HIS A 368 2.87 -51.69 -28.67
C HIS A 368 2.92 -52.28 -27.23
N ARG A 369 1.76 -52.90 -26.94
CA ARG A 369 1.65 -54.10 -26.07
C ARG A 369 2.43 -55.28 -26.65
N PRO A 370 2.84 -56.29 -25.81
CA PRO A 370 1.93 -57.41 -25.62
C PRO A 370 1.84 -57.96 -24.17
N SER A 371 0.71 -58.58 -23.98
CA SER A 371 0.21 -59.57 -23.01
C SER A 371 1.23 -60.39 -22.19
N LEU A 372 1.04 -60.43 -20.87
CA LEU A 372 0.68 -61.62 -20.05
C LEU A 372 0.15 -61.14 -18.73
#